data_0bda4c4af011161db0f6633e426eb17c
#
_entry.id   0bda4c4af011161db0f6633e426eb17c
#
_cell.length_a   1.000
_cell.length_b   1.000
_cell.length_c   1.000
_cell.angle_alpha   90.00
_cell.angle_beta   90.00
_cell.angle_gamma   90.00
#
_symmetry.space_group_name_H-M   'P 1'
#
loop_
_entity.id
_entity.type
_entity.pdbx_description
1 polymer ?
#
loop_
_entity_poly.entity_id
_entity_poly.type
_entity_poly.pdbx_seq_one_letter_code
_entity_poly.pdbx_strand_id
1 'polypeptide(L)'
;MAEEGRTPAEASPLLLGITKASLETESFISAASFQDTTRVLTDAATLAREDKLHGFKENVIMGHMIPAGTGFSMYRNIKLVPLAEPIPAEELLGDTLPTAAPAAEPEPALVA
;
A
#
# COMPACT_ATOMS: atom_id res chain seq x y z
N MET A 1 -37.31 12.95 9.14
CA MET A 1 -37.34 14.41 9.34
C MET A 1 -38.37 15.11 8.45
N ALA A 2 -38.48 14.77 7.17
CA ALA A 2 -39.55 15.34 6.31
C ALA A 2 -40.97 14.87 6.71
N GLU A 3 -41.11 13.70 7.30
CA GLU A 3 -42.37 13.13 7.78
C GLU A 3 -42.90 13.80 9.07
N GLU A 4 -42.05 14.54 9.79
CA GLU A 4 -42.41 15.23 11.04
C GLU A 4 -42.74 16.73 10.84
N GLY A 5 -42.89 17.20 9.59
CA GLY A 5 -43.21 18.59 9.29
C GLY A 5 -42.13 19.61 9.63
N ARG A 6 -40.86 19.13 9.87
CA ARG A 6 -39.69 19.98 10.09
C ARG A 6 -39.00 20.29 8.75
N THR A 7 -38.63 21.54 8.55
CA THR A 7 -37.84 21.94 7.37
C THR A 7 -36.42 21.31 7.47
N PRO A 8 -35.98 20.55 6.47
CA PRO A 8 -34.63 20.03 6.44
C PRO A 8 -33.61 21.17 6.31
N ALA A 9 -32.35 20.92 6.73
CA ALA A 9 -31.27 21.85 6.54
C ALA A 9 -31.00 22.05 5.04
N GLU A 10 -30.88 23.30 4.63
CA GLU A 10 -30.49 23.66 3.27
C GLU A 10 -28.98 23.81 3.17
N ALA A 11 -28.39 23.24 2.15
CA ALA A 11 -26.95 23.30 1.90
C ALA A 11 -26.68 23.81 0.49
N SER A 12 -25.76 24.77 0.37
CA SER A 12 -25.28 25.27 -0.92
C SER A 12 -23.77 25.03 -1.06
N PRO A 13 -23.28 24.63 -2.24
CA PRO A 13 -21.83 24.46 -2.46
C PRO A 13 -21.12 25.80 -2.37
N LEU A 14 -19.99 25.82 -1.65
CA LEU A 14 -19.13 27.00 -1.51
C LEU A 14 -17.85 26.79 -2.32
N LEU A 15 -17.53 27.72 -3.22
CA LEU A 15 -16.28 27.72 -3.95
C LEU A 15 -15.17 28.34 -3.09
N LEU A 16 -14.15 27.57 -2.78
CA LEU A 16 -12.99 28.01 -2.02
C LEU A 16 -11.86 28.42 -2.95
N GLY A 17 -11.05 29.40 -2.52
CA GLY A 17 -9.78 29.70 -3.17
C GLY A 17 -8.79 28.54 -3.05
N ILE A 18 -7.79 28.48 -3.94
CA ILE A 18 -6.86 27.35 -4.06
C ILE A 18 -6.12 27.03 -2.75
N THR A 19 -5.65 28.03 -2.03
CA THR A 19 -4.94 27.87 -0.75
C THR A 19 -5.85 27.27 0.31
N LYS A 20 -7.04 27.83 0.46
CA LYS A 20 -8.01 27.38 1.46
C LYS A 20 -8.50 25.95 1.14
N ALA A 21 -8.80 25.68 -0.12
CA ALA A 21 -9.18 24.34 -0.57
C ALA A 21 -8.09 23.30 -0.27
N SER A 22 -6.81 23.66 -0.43
CA SER A 22 -5.69 22.75 -0.15
C SER A 22 -5.47 22.46 1.33
N LEU A 23 -5.84 23.40 2.21
CA LEU A 23 -5.72 23.23 3.67
C LEU A 23 -6.95 22.57 4.31
N GLU A 24 -8.13 22.72 3.71
CA GLU A 24 -9.38 22.11 4.18
C GLU A 24 -9.65 20.71 3.59
N THR A 25 -8.63 20.05 3.06
CA THR A 25 -8.75 18.67 2.57
C THR A 25 -9.03 17.69 3.72
N GLU A 26 -9.69 16.58 3.41
CA GLU A 26 -9.97 15.53 4.39
C GLU A 26 -8.69 14.93 4.98
N SER A 27 -7.63 14.79 4.16
CA SER A 27 -6.32 14.31 4.58
C SER A 27 -5.49 15.43 5.22
N PHE A 28 -5.17 15.30 6.50
CA PHE A 28 -4.28 16.26 7.18
C PHE A 28 -2.82 16.11 6.74
N ILE A 29 -2.38 14.94 6.30
CA ILE A 29 -1.04 14.71 5.76
C ILE A 29 -0.86 15.49 4.45
N SER A 30 -1.85 15.45 3.58
CA SER A 30 -1.87 16.21 2.33
C SER A 30 -1.86 17.72 2.59
N ALA A 31 -2.65 18.21 3.53
CA ALA A 31 -2.68 19.60 3.94
C ALA A 31 -1.35 20.05 4.54
N ALA A 32 -0.75 19.28 5.43
CA ALA A 32 0.55 19.56 6.05
C ALA A 32 1.69 19.62 5.04
N SER A 33 1.60 18.87 3.95
CA SER A 33 2.61 18.90 2.87
C SER A 33 2.55 20.15 2.00
N PHE A 34 1.47 20.91 2.07
CA PHE A 34 1.29 22.12 1.25
C PHE A 34 1.87 23.36 1.94
N GLN A 35 1.39 23.71 3.13
CA GLN A 35 1.92 24.79 3.99
C GLN A 35 1.40 24.64 5.42
N ASP A 36 1.94 25.46 6.34
CA ASP A 36 1.54 25.48 7.76
C ASP A 36 1.65 24.12 8.46
N THR A 37 2.70 23.36 8.13
CA THR A 37 2.91 21.97 8.56
C THR A 37 2.74 21.79 10.07
N THR A 38 3.38 22.64 10.89
CA THR A 38 3.32 22.55 12.35
C THR A 38 1.92 22.78 12.88
N ARG A 39 1.21 23.76 12.37
CA ARG A 39 -0.16 24.08 12.77
C ARG A 39 -1.12 22.95 12.44
N VAL A 40 -1.09 22.47 11.18
CA VAL A 40 -1.97 21.40 10.71
C VAL A 40 -1.73 20.10 11.49
N LEU A 41 -0.47 19.74 11.73
CA LEU A 41 -0.14 18.54 12.52
C LEU A 41 -0.53 18.67 13.98
N THR A 42 -0.36 19.86 14.58
CA THR A 42 -0.77 20.10 15.96
C THR A 42 -2.29 20.01 16.11
N ASP A 43 -3.05 20.62 15.19
CA ASP A 43 -4.51 20.56 15.18
C ASP A 43 -4.99 19.11 14.97
N ALA A 44 -4.35 18.36 14.07
CA ALA A 44 -4.69 16.96 13.84
C ALA A 44 -4.41 16.09 15.08
N ALA A 45 -3.29 16.33 15.77
CA ALA A 45 -2.92 15.59 16.97
C ALA A 45 -3.86 15.90 18.15
N THR A 46 -4.24 17.17 18.35
CA THR A 46 -5.14 17.56 19.43
C THR A 46 -6.56 17.05 19.23
N LEU A 47 -7.00 16.94 17.97
CA LEU A 47 -8.31 16.41 17.61
C LEU A 47 -8.32 14.89 17.41
N ALA A 48 -7.18 14.22 17.59
CA ALA A 48 -6.99 12.79 17.31
C ALA A 48 -7.55 12.37 15.93
N ARG A 49 -7.26 13.18 14.89
CA ARG A 49 -7.73 12.89 13.53
C ARG A 49 -7.01 11.68 12.94
N GLU A 50 -7.76 10.88 12.23
CA GLU A 50 -7.28 9.71 11.50
C GLU A 50 -7.27 10.00 10.00
N ASP A 51 -6.18 9.67 9.29
CA ASP A 51 -6.06 9.80 7.85
C ASP A 51 -6.24 8.44 7.18
N LYS A 52 -7.17 8.37 6.25
CA LYS A 52 -7.51 7.12 5.55
C LYS A 52 -6.59 6.78 4.38
N LEU A 53 -5.63 7.64 4.06
CA LEU A 53 -4.65 7.45 2.98
C LEU A 53 -5.28 7.15 1.60
N HIS A 54 -6.38 7.83 1.26
CA HIS A 54 -7.06 7.60 -0.01
C HIS A 54 -6.41 8.29 -1.22
N GLY A 55 -5.72 9.40 -1.02
CA GLY A 55 -5.11 10.19 -2.09
C GLY A 55 -3.69 9.74 -2.45
N PHE A 56 -3.09 10.44 -3.41
CA PHE A 56 -1.74 10.14 -3.86
C PHE A 56 -0.66 10.66 -2.90
N LYS A 57 -0.80 11.92 -2.45
CA LYS A 57 0.24 12.60 -1.66
C LYS A 57 0.52 11.91 -0.34
N GLU A 58 -0.51 11.55 0.39
CA GLU A 58 -0.40 10.86 1.67
C GLU A 58 0.24 9.48 1.52
N ASN A 59 -0.10 8.72 0.49
CA ASN A 59 0.52 7.43 0.23
C ASN A 59 2.00 7.57 -0.15
N VAL A 60 2.36 8.57 -0.96
CA VAL A 60 3.75 8.87 -1.32
C VAL A 60 4.57 9.23 -0.08
N ILE A 61 4.04 10.09 0.80
CA ILE A 61 4.71 10.52 2.03
C ILE A 61 4.95 9.35 2.97
N MET A 62 3.97 8.46 3.11
CA MET A 62 4.04 7.28 3.97
C MET A 62 4.85 6.12 3.35
N GLY A 63 5.23 6.23 2.07
CA GLY A 63 5.93 5.15 1.36
C GLY A 63 5.03 3.98 0.95
N HIS A 64 3.73 4.21 0.90
CA HIS A 64 2.76 3.22 0.45
C HIS A 64 2.59 3.25 -1.07
N MET A 65 2.06 2.17 -1.62
CA MET A 65 1.71 2.10 -3.04
C MET A 65 0.58 3.10 -3.33
N ILE A 66 0.78 3.94 -4.35
CA ILE A 66 -0.25 4.92 -4.75
C ILE A 66 -1.46 4.20 -5.37
N PRO A 67 -2.68 4.71 -5.20
CA PRO A 67 -3.90 4.15 -5.78
C PRO A 67 -4.02 4.47 -7.28
N ALA A 68 -2.98 4.15 -8.07
CA ALA A 68 -2.92 4.36 -9.51
C ALA A 68 -2.05 3.30 -10.19
N GLY A 69 -2.26 3.04 -11.46
CA GLY A 69 -1.54 2.02 -12.22
C GLY A 69 -1.67 0.64 -11.57
N THR A 70 -0.55 -0.01 -11.28
CA THR A 70 -0.53 -1.34 -10.63
C THR A 70 -1.03 -1.35 -9.18
N GLY A 71 -1.07 -0.18 -8.51
CA GLY A 71 -1.61 -0.01 -7.16
C GLY A 71 -3.12 0.15 -7.10
N PHE A 72 -3.80 0.15 -8.22
CA PHE A 72 -5.26 0.27 -8.27
C PHE A 72 -5.93 -0.97 -7.66
N SER A 73 -7.01 -0.75 -6.91
CA SER A 73 -7.67 -1.82 -6.13
C SER A 73 -8.12 -3.02 -6.98
N MET A 74 -8.43 -2.79 -8.25
CA MET A 74 -8.80 -3.84 -9.20
C MET A 74 -7.66 -4.87 -9.38
N TYR A 75 -6.41 -4.41 -9.47
CA TYR A 75 -5.26 -5.30 -9.65
C TYR A 75 -4.84 -6.01 -8.36
N ARG A 76 -5.14 -5.46 -7.19
CA ARG A 76 -4.82 -6.08 -5.90
C ARG A 76 -5.67 -7.32 -5.60
N ASN A 77 -6.86 -7.41 -6.19
CA ASN A 77 -7.83 -8.48 -5.95
C ASN A 77 -7.81 -9.57 -7.03
N ILE A 78 -6.84 -9.53 -7.96
CA ILE A 78 -6.71 -10.54 -8.99
C ILE A 78 -6.21 -11.85 -8.35
N LYS A 79 -7.01 -12.90 -8.44
CA LYS A 79 -6.58 -14.26 -8.11
C LYS A 79 -6.01 -14.91 -9.35
N LEU A 80 -4.75 -15.32 -9.28
CA LEU A 80 -4.13 -16.11 -10.32
C LEU A 80 -4.64 -17.54 -10.20
N VAL A 81 -5.29 -18.03 -11.24
CA VAL A 81 -5.67 -19.43 -11.36
C VAL A 81 -4.71 -20.07 -12.35
N PRO A 82 -3.94 -21.10 -11.97
CA PRO A 82 -3.07 -21.79 -12.92
C PRO A 82 -3.93 -22.43 -14.01
N LEU A 83 -3.58 -22.17 -15.27
CA LEU A 83 -4.31 -22.70 -16.44
C LEU A 83 -3.95 -24.17 -16.71
N ALA A 84 -2.84 -24.63 -16.20
CA ALA A 84 -2.34 -26.00 -16.30
C ALA A 84 -2.30 -26.64 -14.89
N GLU A 85 -2.54 -27.93 -14.82
CA GLU A 85 -2.33 -28.69 -13.59
C GLU A 85 -0.86 -28.55 -13.15
N PRO A 86 -0.57 -28.39 -11.86
CA PRO A 86 0.79 -28.30 -11.38
C PRO A 86 1.52 -29.59 -11.76
N ILE A 87 2.59 -29.45 -12.53
CA ILE A 87 3.47 -30.58 -12.85
C ILE A 87 4.02 -31.09 -11.52
N PRO A 88 3.82 -32.38 -11.17
CA PRO A 88 4.31 -32.92 -9.91
C PRO A 88 5.81 -32.72 -9.82
N ALA A 89 6.31 -32.31 -8.65
CA ALA A 89 7.71 -31.98 -8.44
C ALA A 89 8.66 -33.15 -8.76
N GLU A 90 8.15 -34.37 -8.74
CA GLU A 90 8.86 -35.58 -9.12
C GLU A 90 9.19 -35.64 -10.62
N GLU A 91 8.36 -35.06 -11.48
CA GLU A 91 8.60 -35.00 -12.92
C GLU A 91 9.59 -33.90 -13.33
N LEU A 92 9.72 -32.85 -12.50
CA LEU A 92 10.73 -31.80 -12.65
C LEU A 92 12.12 -32.22 -12.16
N LEU A 93 12.21 -33.22 -11.27
CA LEU A 93 13.45 -33.76 -10.71
C LEU A 93 13.92 -35.04 -11.40
N GLY A 94 13.10 -35.63 -12.28
CA GLY A 94 13.46 -36.79 -13.08
C GLY A 94 14.42 -36.41 -14.20
N ASP A 95 15.61 -36.92 -14.13
CA ASP A 95 16.62 -37.12 -15.19
C ASP A 95 17.72 -36.09 -15.43
N THR A 96 18.02 -35.13 -14.57
CA THR A 96 19.25 -34.32 -14.78
C THR A 96 20.07 -34.01 -13.53
N LEU A 97 20.18 -34.94 -12.61
CA LEU A 97 21.31 -34.90 -11.66
C LEU A 97 22.29 -35.99 -12.03
N PRO A 98 23.48 -35.69 -12.62
CA PRO A 98 24.55 -36.66 -12.66
C PRO A 98 24.90 -36.98 -11.20
N THR A 99 24.80 -38.26 -10.86
CA THR A 99 25.27 -38.81 -9.60
C THR A 99 26.70 -38.33 -9.36
N ALA A 100 26.86 -37.38 -8.44
CA ALA A 100 28.18 -37.00 -7.99
C ALA A 100 28.85 -38.24 -7.36
N ALA A 101 29.93 -38.70 -7.95
CA ALA A 101 30.77 -39.73 -7.38
C ALA A 101 31.20 -39.36 -5.95
N PRO A 102 31.28 -40.34 -5.03
CA PRO A 102 31.66 -40.04 -3.64
C PRO A 102 33.08 -39.42 -3.64
N ALA A 103 33.17 -38.24 -3.03
CA ALA A 103 34.43 -37.56 -2.80
C ALA A 103 35.37 -38.47 -2.01
N ALA A 104 36.51 -38.78 -2.56
CA ALA A 104 37.58 -39.50 -1.88
C ALA A 104 37.99 -38.70 -0.62
N GLU A 105 38.05 -39.37 0.51
CA GLU A 105 38.55 -38.85 1.78
C GLU A 105 40.02 -38.41 1.59
N PRO A 106 40.45 -37.26 2.11
CA PRO A 106 41.86 -36.91 2.14
C PRO A 106 42.58 -37.76 3.18
N GLU A 107 43.56 -38.53 2.73
CA GLU A 107 44.50 -39.22 3.62
C GLU A 107 45.22 -38.21 4.54
N PRO A 108 45.45 -38.58 5.81
CA PRO A 108 46.20 -37.72 6.73
C PRO A 108 47.68 -37.76 6.36
N ALA A 109 48.25 -36.59 6.01
CA ALA A 109 49.68 -36.42 5.79
C ALA A 109 50.44 -36.71 7.10
N LEU A 110 51.25 -37.75 7.07
CA LEU A 110 52.20 -38.08 8.10
C LEU A 110 53.29 -37.01 8.15
N VAL A 111 53.41 -36.31 9.30
CA VAL A 111 54.52 -35.41 9.61
C VAL A 111 55.67 -36.25 10.12
N ALA A 112 56.80 -36.24 9.40
CA ALA A 112 58.10 -36.62 9.91
C ALA A 112 58.95 -35.37 10.11
#